data_b9878529bd8b84c662d78b63ed308cb5
#
_entry.id   b9878529bd8b84c662d78b63ed308cb5
#
_cell.length_a   1.000
_cell.length_b   1.000
_cell.length_c   1.000
_cell.angle_alpha   90.00
_cell.angle_beta   90.00
_cell.angle_gamma   90.00
#
_symmetry.space_group_name_H-M   'P 1'
#
loop_
_entity.id
_entity.type
_entity.pdbx_description
1 polymer ?
#
loop_
_entity_poly.entity_id
_entity_poly.type
_entity_poly.pdbx_seq_one_letter_code
_entity_poly.pdbx_strand_id
1 'polypeptide(L)'
;MRIFTLQNLGIAYRKAKVDLYYSRDASRNTIADYEENLYENLSVLLKKLKGDDESWATQKKFTGTWTMATKSINMDGWKKYREKHDLGLIFSSPAEEWEHACTTLLNQKEHSQKPQAEFRVMSKCSMDFHVLSTLWILKVGHLFDAQLSRCAYGNRLRRTHDGKNVNPLSLGSFQPYLKPFCNWRDKGIDAMRTALKLDRRIVALTADISSFYHELNPGFMLDPTFVKGVLNLDLTKEQEKLNRLFIRALQAWSHRTPLKKGLPVGLPASAVVANAALVELDRCIERQVAPIYYGRYVDD
;
A
#
# COMPACT_ATOMS: atom_id res chain seq x y z
N MET A 1 2.57 -28.49 -2.87
CA MET A 1 1.61 -28.18 -1.78
C MET A 1 0.43 -27.43 -2.40
N ARG A 2 -0.82 -27.89 -2.22
CA ARG A 2 -1.99 -27.24 -2.81
C ARG A 2 -2.24 -25.87 -2.15
N ILE A 3 -2.42 -24.83 -2.95
CA ILE A 3 -2.66 -23.47 -2.49
C ILE A 3 -4.15 -23.27 -2.18
N PHE A 4 -5.01 -23.71 -3.09
CA PHE A 4 -6.46 -23.50 -3.00
C PHE A 4 -7.12 -24.56 -2.10
N THR A 5 -7.08 -24.29 -0.79
CA THR A 5 -7.71 -25.12 0.25
C THR A 5 -8.48 -24.23 1.22
N LEU A 6 -9.53 -24.78 1.84
CA LEU A 6 -10.32 -24.05 2.83
C LEU A 6 -9.46 -23.65 4.04
N GLN A 7 -8.50 -24.50 4.44
CA GLN A 7 -7.56 -24.21 5.51
C GLN A 7 -6.72 -22.96 5.21
N ASN A 8 -6.14 -22.85 3.99
CA ASN A 8 -5.36 -21.69 3.60
C ASN A 8 -6.21 -20.42 3.53
N LEU A 9 -7.45 -20.50 3.07
CA LEU A 9 -8.41 -19.39 3.06
C LEU A 9 -8.78 -18.97 4.49
N GLY A 10 -8.99 -19.91 5.41
CA GLY A 10 -9.25 -19.60 6.82
C GLY A 10 -8.07 -18.88 7.49
N ILE A 11 -6.82 -19.29 7.20
CA ILE A 11 -5.62 -18.59 7.66
C ILE A 11 -5.56 -17.18 7.05
N ALA A 12 -5.81 -17.06 5.75
CA ALA A 12 -5.82 -15.77 5.05
C ALA A 12 -6.90 -14.83 5.62
N TYR A 13 -8.12 -15.34 5.84
CA TYR A 13 -9.20 -14.58 6.45
C TYR A 13 -8.81 -14.05 7.85
N ARG A 14 -8.29 -14.92 8.72
CA ARG A 14 -7.88 -14.52 10.08
C ARG A 14 -6.86 -13.39 10.07
N LYS A 15 -5.87 -13.43 9.17
CA LYS A 15 -4.88 -12.36 9.03
C LYS A 15 -5.50 -11.10 8.42
N ALA A 16 -6.30 -11.22 7.39
CA ALA A 16 -7.02 -10.09 6.78
C ALA A 16 -7.90 -9.37 7.81
N LYS A 17 -8.63 -10.13 8.64
CA LYS A 17 -9.44 -9.57 9.74
C LYS A 17 -8.59 -8.72 10.70
N VAL A 18 -7.40 -9.20 11.09
CA VAL A 18 -6.50 -8.45 11.99
C VAL A 18 -6.01 -7.18 11.32
N ASP A 19 -5.53 -7.28 10.06
CA ASP A 19 -5.02 -6.14 9.32
C ASP A 19 -6.12 -5.07 9.14
N LEU A 20 -7.36 -5.47 8.86
CA LEU A 20 -8.52 -4.58 8.76
C LEU A 20 -8.95 -3.98 10.10
N TYR A 21 -8.91 -4.76 11.19
CA TYR A 21 -9.31 -4.28 12.51
C TYR A 21 -8.48 -3.08 12.97
N TYR A 22 -7.20 -3.05 12.63
CA TYR A 22 -6.31 -1.94 12.93
C TYR A 22 -6.33 -0.82 11.87
N SER A 23 -7.01 -1.03 10.74
CA SER A 23 -7.22 0.02 9.75
C SER A 23 -8.30 1.00 10.22
N ARG A 24 -8.03 2.29 10.15
CA ARG A 24 -9.01 3.33 10.49
C ARG A 24 -10.18 3.39 9.51
N ASP A 25 -9.98 2.90 8.30
CA ASP A 25 -10.90 3.04 7.17
C ASP A 25 -11.80 1.82 6.96
N ALA A 26 -11.60 0.74 7.73
CA ALA A 26 -12.38 -0.49 7.60
C ALA A 26 -13.63 -0.46 8.46
N SER A 27 -14.77 -0.82 7.87
CA SER A 27 -16.02 -1.03 8.61
C SER A 27 -15.97 -2.34 9.41
N ARG A 28 -16.06 -2.25 10.73
CA ARG A 28 -16.14 -3.43 11.61
C ARG A 28 -17.41 -4.24 11.33
N ASN A 29 -18.51 -3.60 10.95
CA ASN A 29 -19.75 -4.27 10.59
C ASN A 29 -19.55 -5.19 9.39
N THR A 30 -18.83 -4.76 8.35
CA THR A 30 -18.53 -5.59 7.18
C THR A 30 -17.78 -6.88 7.55
N ILE A 31 -16.93 -6.82 8.57
CA ILE A 31 -16.22 -8.01 9.07
C ILE A 31 -17.20 -8.94 9.79
N ALA A 32 -18.07 -8.38 10.64
CA ALA A 32 -19.09 -9.15 11.37
C ALA A 32 -20.07 -9.83 10.42
N ASP A 33 -20.64 -9.10 9.46
CA ASP A 33 -21.55 -9.62 8.44
C ASP A 33 -20.92 -10.78 7.64
N TYR A 34 -19.62 -10.68 7.34
CA TYR A 34 -18.90 -11.76 6.65
C TYR A 34 -18.70 -12.98 7.53
N GLU A 35 -18.50 -12.80 8.85
CA GLU A 35 -18.31 -13.88 9.83
C GLU A 35 -19.58 -14.69 10.07
N GLU A 36 -20.77 -14.09 9.97
CA GLU A 36 -22.03 -14.81 10.13
C GLU A 36 -22.16 -16.03 9.22
N ASN A 37 -21.60 -15.93 8.00
CA ASN A 37 -21.61 -17.01 6.99
C ASN A 37 -20.20 -17.37 6.53
N LEU A 38 -19.22 -17.36 7.44
CA LEU A 38 -17.79 -17.48 7.11
C LEU A 38 -17.47 -18.73 6.30
N TYR A 39 -17.97 -19.91 6.71
CA TYR A 39 -17.68 -21.15 6.03
C TYR A 39 -18.23 -21.16 4.59
N GLU A 40 -19.44 -20.66 4.41
CA GLU A 40 -20.09 -20.56 3.10
C GLU A 40 -19.35 -19.57 2.19
N ASN A 41 -19.05 -18.36 2.70
CA ASN A 41 -18.29 -17.34 1.98
C ASN A 41 -16.93 -17.86 1.51
N LEU A 42 -16.17 -18.52 2.39
CA LEU A 42 -14.88 -19.10 2.02
C LEU A 42 -15.03 -20.29 1.05
N SER A 43 -16.10 -21.07 1.17
CA SER A 43 -16.37 -22.19 0.26
C SER A 43 -16.72 -21.70 -1.15
N VAL A 44 -17.52 -20.64 -1.27
CA VAL A 44 -17.85 -19.99 -2.54
C VAL A 44 -16.56 -19.40 -3.18
N LEU A 45 -15.73 -18.71 -2.41
CA LEU A 45 -14.45 -18.19 -2.90
C LEU A 45 -13.53 -19.33 -3.35
N LEU A 46 -13.46 -20.43 -2.60
CA LEU A 46 -12.66 -21.61 -2.97
C LEU A 46 -13.12 -22.22 -4.30
N LYS A 47 -14.44 -22.33 -4.50
CA LYS A 47 -15.01 -22.85 -5.76
C LYS A 47 -14.59 -21.96 -6.94
N LYS A 48 -14.66 -20.63 -6.80
CA LYS A 48 -14.20 -19.68 -7.81
C LYS A 48 -12.70 -19.83 -8.11
N LEU A 49 -11.86 -19.96 -7.07
CA LEU A 49 -10.40 -20.11 -7.21
C LEU A 49 -10.00 -21.41 -7.92
N LYS A 50 -10.76 -22.48 -7.74
CA LYS A 50 -10.53 -23.77 -8.40
C LYS A 50 -11.08 -23.83 -9.83
N GLY A 51 -12.08 -23.01 -10.15
CA GLY A 51 -12.69 -22.96 -11.48
C GLY A 51 -11.77 -22.33 -12.52
N ASP A 52 -12.11 -22.52 -13.79
CA ASP A 52 -11.36 -21.98 -14.93
C ASP A 52 -11.82 -20.56 -15.32
N ASP A 53 -13.06 -20.19 -14.97
CA ASP A 53 -13.52 -18.81 -15.14
C ASP A 53 -12.86 -17.90 -14.14
N GLU A 54 -12.08 -16.95 -14.64
CA GLU A 54 -11.36 -15.92 -13.85
C GLU A 54 -12.06 -14.55 -13.90
N SER A 55 -13.15 -14.40 -14.65
CA SER A 55 -13.82 -13.12 -14.89
C SER A 55 -14.35 -12.46 -13.61
N TRP A 56 -14.73 -13.26 -12.61
CA TRP A 56 -15.21 -12.79 -11.32
C TRP A 56 -14.22 -11.91 -10.57
N ALA A 57 -12.91 -12.17 -10.75
CA ALA A 57 -11.85 -11.44 -10.04
C ALA A 57 -11.77 -9.95 -10.43
N THR A 58 -12.26 -9.60 -11.61
CA THR A 58 -12.30 -8.22 -12.12
C THR A 58 -13.62 -7.49 -11.88
N GLN A 59 -14.64 -8.17 -11.37
CA GLN A 59 -15.96 -7.58 -11.13
C GLN A 59 -15.95 -6.62 -9.94
N LYS A 60 -16.72 -5.53 -10.03
CA LYS A 60 -16.88 -4.54 -8.94
C LYS A 60 -17.34 -5.18 -7.62
N LYS A 61 -18.26 -6.17 -7.69
CA LYS A 61 -18.74 -6.90 -6.51
C LYS A 61 -17.59 -7.57 -5.76
N PHE A 62 -16.57 -8.06 -6.46
CA PHE A 62 -15.41 -8.70 -5.86
C PHE A 62 -14.34 -7.68 -5.41
N THR A 63 -13.93 -6.76 -6.26
CA THR A 63 -12.86 -5.80 -5.93
C THR A 63 -13.31 -4.70 -4.98
N GLY A 64 -14.61 -4.45 -4.86
CA GLY A 64 -15.15 -3.36 -4.05
C GLY A 64 -15.09 -2.01 -4.76
N THR A 65 -15.05 -0.96 -3.95
CA THR A 65 -15.09 0.44 -4.37
C THR A 65 -13.92 1.24 -3.80
N TRP A 66 -14.02 2.55 -3.89
CA TRP A 66 -13.05 3.51 -3.35
C TRP A 66 -13.77 4.66 -2.65
N THR A 67 -13.05 5.42 -1.86
CA THR A 67 -13.46 6.69 -1.26
C THR A 67 -12.31 7.67 -1.31
N MET A 68 -12.58 8.94 -1.06
CA MET A 68 -11.54 9.95 -0.91
C MET A 68 -11.38 10.28 0.56
N ALA A 69 -10.14 10.34 1.03
CA ALA A 69 -9.77 10.89 2.33
C ALA A 69 -8.98 12.18 2.11
N THR A 70 -9.26 13.20 2.88
CA THR A 70 -8.50 14.45 2.84
C THR A 70 -7.08 14.19 3.35
N LYS A 71 -6.08 14.56 2.56
CA LYS A 71 -4.66 14.49 2.92
C LYS A 71 -4.19 15.80 3.57
N SER A 72 -4.49 16.91 2.90
CA SER A 72 -4.16 18.25 3.39
C SER A 72 -5.17 19.28 2.89
N ILE A 73 -5.34 20.34 3.67
CA ILE A 73 -6.15 21.49 3.32
C ILE A 73 -5.27 22.73 3.48
N ASN A 74 -5.15 23.52 2.43
CA ASN A 74 -4.46 24.80 2.46
C ASN A 74 -5.49 25.94 2.31
N MET A 75 -5.60 26.77 3.35
CA MET A 75 -6.48 27.94 3.44
C MET A 75 -5.70 29.25 3.62
N ASP A 76 -4.39 29.27 3.35
CA ASP A 76 -3.54 30.45 3.62
C ASP A 76 -3.96 31.66 2.81
N GLY A 77 -4.38 31.45 1.55
CA GLY A 77 -4.94 32.54 0.73
C GLY A 77 -6.21 33.15 1.32
N TRP A 78 -7.10 32.31 1.87
CA TRP A 78 -8.30 32.74 2.57
C TRP A 78 -7.98 33.52 3.84
N LYS A 79 -7.05 33.07 4.65
CA LYS A 79 -6.61 33.76 5.87
C LYS A 79 -6.08 35.15 5.53
N LYS A 80 -5.17 35.26 4.54
CA LYS A 80 -4.65 36.57 4.07
C LYS A 80 -5.75 37.48 3.53
N TYR A 81 -6.73 36.91 2.80
CA TYR A 81 -7.86 37.66 2.29
C TYR A 81 -8.72 38.25 3.44
N ARG A 82 -9.03 37.43 4.46
CA ARG A 82 -9.79 37.87 5.65
C ARG A 82 -9.07 38.99 6.39
N GLU A 83 -7.77 38.84 6.63
CA GLU A 83 -6.94 39.86 7.29
C GLU A 83 -6.90 41.17 6.49
N LYS A 84 -6.69 41.11 5.18
CA LYS A 84 -6.64 42.26 4.29
C LYS A 84 -7.95 43.04 4.25
N HIS A 85 -9.07 42.37 4.38
CA HIS A 85 -10.42 42.98 4.30
C HIS A 85 -11.09 43.15 5.65
N ASP A 86 -10.37 42.90 6.75
CA ASP A 86 -10.86 43.00 8.15
C ASP A 86 -12.19 42.25 8.36
N LEU A 87 -12.27 41.03 7.80
CA LEU A 87 -13.46 40.19 7.90
C LEU A 87 -13.49 39.45 9.23
N GLY A 88 -14.22 39.97 10.21
CA GLY A 88 -14.44 39.36 11.52
C GLY A 88 -15.40 38.16 11.50
N LEU A 89 -15.35 37.31 10.46
CA LEU A 89 -16.26 36.18 10.30
C LEU A 89 -15.95 35.04 11.28
N ILE A 90 -16.99 34.52 11.91
CA ILE A 90 -16.95 33.35 12.79
C ILE A 90 -17.74 32.23 12.11
N PHE A 91 -17.16 31.06 12.04
CA PHE A 91 -17.78 29.87 11.42
C PHE A 91 -18.05 28.81 12.48
N SER A 92 -19.19 28.11 12.35
CA SER A 92 -19.59 27.04 13.27
C SER A 92 -18.81 25.77 13.05
N SER A 93 -18.25 25.60 11.85
CA SER A 93 -17.45 24.41 11.48
C SER A 93 -16.40 24.73 10.41
N PRO A 94 -15.32 23.91 10.31
CA PRO A 94 -14.35 24.02 9.22
C PRO A 94 -14.97 23.82 7.82
N ALA A 95 -16.04 23.04 7.72
CA ALA A 95 -16.74 22.82 6.45
C ALA A 95 -17.47 24.09 5.98
N GLU A 96 -18.12 24.79 6.88
CA GLU A 96 -18.78 26.06 6.60
C GLU A 96 -17.76 27.13 6.18
N GLU A 97 -16.64 27.23 6.88
CA GLU A 97 -15.56 28.14 6.49
C GLU A 97 -15.01 27.81 5.09
N TRP A 98 -14.80 26.53 4.79
CA TRP A 98 -14.35 26.06 3.49
C TRP A 98 -15.33 26.47 2.37
N GLU A 99 -16.63 26.23 2.56
CA GLU A 99 -17.66 26.56 1.59
C GLU A 99 -17.72 28.08 1.33
N HIS A 100 -17.66 28.86 2.40
CA HIS A 100 -17.67 30.33 2.32
C HIS A 100 -16.40 30.84 1.61
N ALA A 101 -15.24 30.33 1.95
CA ALA A 101 -13.98 30.70 1.32
C ALA A 101 -13.97 30.37 -0.20
N CYS A 102 -14.46 29.19 -0.55
CA CYS A 102 -14.59 28.78 -1.96
C CYS A 102 -15.54 29.71 -2.72
N THR A 103 -16.70 30.02 -2.15
CA THR A 103 -17.71 30.90 -2.77
C THR A 103 -17.18 32.31 -2.94
N THR A 104 -16.56 32.88 -1.89
CA THR A 104 -16.03 34.24 -1.90
C THR A 104 -14.87 34.41 -2.89
N LEU A 105 -13.99 33.42 -2.99
CA LEU A 105 -12.79 33.49 -3.84
C LEU A 105 -12.99 32.88 -5.23
N LEU A 106 -14.19 32.34 -5.54
CA LEU A 106 -14.47 31.68 -6.82
C LEU A 106 -14.22 32.59 -8.03
N ASN A 107 -14.57 33.86 -7.92
CA ASN A 107 -14.52 34.85 -9.00
C ASN A 107 -13.21 35.67 -9.03
N GLN A 108 -12.27 35.38 -8.15
CA GLN A 108 -10.99 36.09 -8.14
C GLN A 108 -10.02 35.51 -9.16
N LYS A 109 -9.35 36.41 -9.91
CA LYS A 109 -8.40 36.03 -10.99
C LYS A 109 -7.12 35.35 -10.47
N GLU A 110 -6.77 35.58 -9.22
CA GLU A 110 -5.55 35.00 -8.62
C GLU A 110 -5.80 33.59 -8.06
N HIS A 111 -5.43 32.56 -8.81
CA HIS A 111 -5.54 31.16 -8.40
C HIS A 111 -4.80 30.83 -7.09
N SER A 112 -3.74 31.58 -6.75
CA SER A 112 -2.94 31.38 -5.54
C SER A 112 -3.67 31.68 -4.22
N GLN A 113 -4.81 32.38 -4.29
CA GLN A 113 -5.61 32.73 -3.10
C GLN A 113 -6.74 31.74 -2.80
N LYS A 114 -7.08 30.87 -3.73
CA LYS A 114 -8.18 29.90 -3.56
C LYS A 114 -7.79 28.80 -2.58
N PRO A 115 -8.76 28.35 -1.73
CA PRO A 115 -8.57 27.17 -0.92
C PRO A 115 -8.20 25.97 -1.79
N GLN A 116 -7.24 25.16 -1.32
CA GLN A 116 -6.80 23.97 -2.00
C GLN A 116 -6.90 22.77 -1.06
N ALA A 117 -7.42 21.66 -1.54
CA ALA A 117 -7.45 20.40 -0.82
C ALA A 117 -6.82 19.30 -1.65
N GLU A 118 -5.92 18.56 -1.02
CA GLU A 118 -5.39 17.32 -1.57
C GLU A 118 -6.16 16.14 -1.00
N PHE A 119 -6.51 15.21 -1.86
CA PHE A 119 -7.20 13.98 -1.49
C PHE A 119 -6.37 12.76 -1.80
N ARG A 120 -6.53 11.73 -0.98
CA ARG A 120 -5.99 10.40 -1.21
C ARG A 120 -7.13 9.46 -1.56
N VAL A 121 -6.97 8.71 -2.64
CA VAL A 121 -7.92 7.64 -2.99
C VAL A 121 -7.66 6.44 -2.09
N MET A 122 -8.65 6.12 -1.25
CA MET A 122 -8.61 5.00 -0.31
C MET A 122 -9.45 3.84 -0.82
N SER A 123 -9.01 2.62 -0.57
CA SER A 123 -9.77 1.44 -0.98
C SER A 123 -10.91 1.12 -0.01
N LYS A 124 -12.06 0.73 -0.56
CA LYS A 124 -13.16 0.04 0.12
C LYS A 124 -13.34 -1.31 -0.54
N CYS A 125 -12.37 -2.19 -0.34
CA CYS A 125 -12.35 -3.52 -0.92
C CYS A 125 -13.38 -4.46 -0.24
N SER A 126 -13.88 -5.45 -0.99
CA SER A 126 -14.71 -6.51 -0.40
C SER A 126 -13.89 -7.42 0.51
N MET A 127 -14.55 -8.14 1.43
CA MET A 127 -13.89 -9.13 2.27
C MET A 127 -13.27 -10.26 1.46
N ASP A 128 -13.90 -10.73 0.40
CA ASP A 128 -13.34 -11.72 -0.52
C ASP A 128 -12.02 -11.25 -1.13
N PHE A 129 -11.93 -9.96 -1.50
CA PHE A 129 -10.71 -9.41 -2.05
C PHE A 129 -9.61 -9.28 -0.98
N HIS A 130 -9.94 -8.90 0.24
CA HIS A 130 -8.99 -8.93 1.36
C HIS A 130 -8.47 -10.34 1.63
N VAL A 131 -9.34 -11.35 1.61
CA VAL A 131 -8.95 -12.76 1.77
C VAL A 131 -8.04 -13.23 0.63
N LEU A 132 -8.39 -12.92 -0.64
CA LEU A 132 -7.55 -13.24 -1.79
C LEU A 132 -6.18 -12.57 -1.70
N SER A 133 -6.15 -11.27 -1.36
CA SER A 133 -4.90 -10.50 -1.23
C SER A 133 -3.99 -11.07 -0.15
N THR A 134 -4.56 -11.47 0.98
CA THR A 134 -3.80 -12.10 2.06
C THR A 134 -3.35 -13.52 1.71
N LEU A 135 -4.18 -14.30 1.01
CA LEU A 135 -3.75 -15.59 0.45
C LEU A 135 -2.58 -15.40 -0.50
N TRP A 136 -2.63 -14.36 -1.34
CA TRP A 136 -1.51 -14.00 -2.22
C TRP A 136 -0.24 -13.66 -1.43
N ILE A 137 -0.32 -12.85 -0.37
CA ILE A 137 0.82 -12.57 0.52
C ILE A 137 1.42 -13.88 1.04
N LEU A 138 0.59 -14.80 1.52
CA LEU A 138 1.00 -16.05 2.15
C LEU A 138 1.66 -17.05 1.18
N LYS A 139 1.27 -17.04 -0.11
CA LYS A 139 1.65 -18.10 -1.06
C LYS A 139 2.51 -17.60 -2.24
N VAL A 140 2.49 -16.31 -2.52
CA VAL A 140 3.22 -15.68 -3.62
C VAL A 140 4.00 -14.46 -3.14
N GLY A 141 3.36 -13.51 -2.48
CA GLY A 141 3.95 -12.23 -2.09
C GLY A 141 5.23 -12.39 -1.24
N HIS A 142 5.30 -13.45 -0.41
CA HIS A 142 6.49 -13.72 0.38
C HIS A 142 7.73 -14.07 -0.46
N LEU A 143 7.54 -14.59 -1.67
CA LEU A 143 8.64 -14.85 -2.59
C LEU A 143 9.23 -13.55 -3.12
N PHE A 144 8.36 -12.59 -3.45
CA PHE A 144 8.78 -11.24 -3.85
C PHE A 144 9.45 -10.48 -2.70
N ASP A 145 8.87 -10.51 -1.49
CA ASP A 145 9.50 -9.90 -0.31
C ASP A 145 10.87 -10.51 0.03
N ALA A 146 11.10 -11.79 -0.33
CA ALA A 146 12.40 -12.43 -0.14
C ALA A 146 13.50 -11.86 -1.05
N GLN A 147 13.14 -11.24 -2.18
CA GLN A 147 14.08 -10.64 -3.12
C GLN A 147 14.50 -9.22 -2.73
N LEU A 148 13.82 -8.62 -1.76
CA LEU A 148 14.16 -7.28 -1.27
C LEU A 148 15.51 -7.31 -0.55
N SER A 149 16.32 -6.31 -0.83
CA SER A 149 17.60 -6.08 -0.16
C SER A 149 17.40 -5.76 1.35
N ARG A 150 18.49 -5.82 2.09
CA ARG A 150 18.51 -5.44 3.51
C ARG A 150 18.34 -3.92 3.72
N CYS A 151 18.46 -3.13 2.68
CA CYS A 151 18.19 -1.70 2.70
C CYS A 151 16.69 -1.36 2.78
N ALA A 152 15.79 -2.26 2.37
CA ALA A 152 14.35 -2.09 2.44
C ALA A 152 13.83 -2.46 3.84
N TYR A 153 13.51 -1.47 4.65
CA TYR A 153 13.06 -1.64 6.04
C TYR A 153 11.54 -1.65 6.19
N GLY A 154 10.84 -0.80 5.44
CA GLY A 154 9.40 -0.61 5.58
C GLY A 154 8.58 -1.78 4.99
N ASN A 155 7.44 -2.06 5.61
CA ASN A 155 6.44 -3.02 5.13
C ASN A 155 6.99 -4.42 4.80
N ARG A 156 7.95 -4.92 5.60
CA ARG A 156 8.49 -6.28 5.47
C ARG A 156 7.57 -7.30 6.12
N LEU A 157 7.43 -8.45 5.47
CA LEU A 157 6.59 -9.53 5.98
C LEU A 157 7.16 -10.18 7.23
N ARG A 158 6.26 -10.56 8.15
CA ARG A 158 6.59 -11.31 9.36
C ARG A 158 6.77 -12.77 9.00
N ARG A 159 8.02 -13.25 9.03
CA ARG A 159 8.39 -14.59 8.59
C ARG A 159 8.39 -15.60 9.72
N THR A 160 8.34 -16.88 9.37
CA THR A 160 8.65 -18.02 10.25
C THR A 160 10.09 -17.95 10.71
N HIS A 161 10.44 -18.71 11.76
CA HIS A 161 11.80 -18.72 12.31
C HIS A 161 12.87 -19.11 11.28
N ASP A 162 12.54 -20.02 10.35
CA ASP A 162 13.41 -20.43 9.25
C ASP A 162 13.50 -19.41 8.10
N GLY A 163 12.76 -18.31 8.20
CA GLY A 163 12.73 -17.24 7.21
C GLY A 163 12.07 -17.57 5.88
N LYS A 164 11.58 -18.80 5.68
CA LYS A 164 11.08 -19.24 4.37
C LYS A 164 9.68 -18.79 4.04
N ASN A 165 8.78 -18.75 5.03
CA ASN A 165 7.36 -18.46 4.83
C ASN A 165 6.89 -17.28 5.69
N VAL A 166 5.71 -16.74 5.38
CA VAL A 166 5.02 -15.84 6.31
C VAL A 166 4.53 -16.65 7.49
N ASN A 167 4.76 -16.15 8.72
CA ASN A 167 4.31 -16.84 9.94
C ASN A 167 2.77 -16.92 9.96
N PRO A 168 2.17 -18.11 9.85
CA PRO A 168 0.73 -18.27 9.79
C PRO A 168 0.05 -17.98 11.14
N LEU A 169 0.80 -18.07 12.25
CA LEU A 169 0.29 -17.90 13.61
C LEU A 169 0.40 -16.47 14.12
N SER A 170 1.24 -15.63 13.49
CA SER A 170 1.39 -14.23 13.93
C SER A 170 0.12 -13.42 13.67
N LEU A 171 -0.10 -12.40 14.51
CA LEU A 171 -1.07 -11.35 14.26
C LEU A 171 -0.61 -10.50 13.09
N GLY A 172 -1.49 -10.30 12.09
CA GLY A 172 -1.18 -9.57 10.87
C GLY A 172 -0.13 -10.24 9.98
N SER A 173 0.18 -9.61 8.87
CA SER A 173 1.11 -10.11 7.85
C SER A 173 2.48 -9.46 7.93
N PHE A 174 2.58 -8.24 8.45
CA PHE A 174 3.79 -7.42 8.45
C PHE A 174 4.47 -7.35 9.81
N GLN A 175 5.75 -7.01 9.79
CA GLN A 175 6.49 -6.64 10.99
C GLN A 175 5.90 -5.35 11.58
N PRO A 176 5.88 -5.19 12.93
CA PRO A 176 5.49 -3.93 13.56
C PRO A 176 6.41 -2.80 13.07
N TYR A 177 5.82 -1.65 12.71
CA TYR A 177 6.55 -0.59 12.02
C TYR A 177 7.68 0.05 12.84
N LEU A 178 7.51 0.15 14.16
CA LEU A 178 8.39 0.93 15.03
C LEU A 178 9.86 0.48 14.99
N LYS A 179 10.11 -0.83 15.14
CA LYS A 179 11.48 -1.35 15.16
C LYS A 179 12.20 -1.20 13.80
N PRO A 180 11.59 -1.57 12.66
CA PRO A 180 12.18 -1.30 11.34
C PRO A 180 12.42 0.20 11.09
N PHE A 181 11.49 1.07 11.48
CA PHE A 181 11.63 2.52 11.35
C PHE A 181 12.82 3.06 12.16
N CYS A 182 12.92 2.70 13.44
CA CYS A 182 14.06 3.08 14.27
C CYS A 182 15.38 2.55 13.69
N ASN A 183 15.42 1.29 13.25
CA ASN A 183 16.62 0.71 12.64
C ASN A 183 17.05 1.45 11.36
N TRP A 184 16.10 1.82 10.50
CA TRP A 184 16.36 2.60 9.30
C TRP A 184 16.99 3.94 9.63
N ARG A 185 16.37 4.71 10.52
CA ARG A 185 16.84 6.03 10.96
C ARG A 185 18.19 5.95 11.66
N ASP A 186 18.28 5.08 12.67
CA ASP A 186 19.45 5.07 13.58
C ASP A 186 20.70 4.58 12.87
N LYS A 187 20.61 3.59 11.98
CA LYS A 187 21.76 3.15 11.17
C LYS A 187 22.26 4.24 10.21
N GLY A 188 21.37 5.05 9.64
CA GLY A 188 21.77 6.20 8.85
C GLY A 188 22.53 7.24 9.68
N ILE A 189 22.01 7.57 10.85
CA ILE A 189 22.66 8.49 11.79
C ILE A 189 24.03 7.95 12.25
N ASP A 190 24.11 6.67 12.58
CA ASP A 190 25.36 6.05 13.05
C ASP A 190 26.42 5.98 11.93
N ALA A 191 26.01 5.74 10.68
CA ALA A 191 26.92 5.80 9.54
C ALA A 191 27.52 7.22 9.37
N MET A 192 26.68 8.26 9.47
CA MET A 192 27.12 9.66 9.41
C MET A 192 28.08 9.99 10.57
N ARG A 193 27.72 9.62 11.81
CA ARG A 193 28.57 9.83 12.99
C ARG A 193 29.93 9.15 12.86
N THR A 194 29.94 7.92 12.34
CA THR A 194 31.18 7.15 12.13
C THR A 194 32.08 7.83 11.10
N ALA A 195 31.52 8.30 9.99
CA ALA A 195 32.28 9.00 8.96
C ALA A 195 32.87 10.33 9.48
N LEU A 196 32.09 11.10 10.26
CA LEU A 196 32.56 12.33 10.88
C LEU A 196 33.70 12.10 11.88
N LYS A 197 33.64 11.02 12.68
CA LYS A 197 34.76 10.65 13.58
C LYS A 197 36.05 10.31 12.84
N LEU A 198 35.94 9.92 11.57
CA LEU A 198 37.09 9.65 10.68
C LEU A 198 37.47 10.86 9.85
N ASP A 199 37.00 12.05 10.22
CA ASP A 199 37.25 13.34 9.51
C ASP A 199 36.88 13.29 8.02
N ARG A 200 35.81 12.51 7.68
CA ARG A 200 35.32 12.41 6.30
C ARG A 200 34.20 13.41 6.07
N ARG A 201 34.25 14.09 4.92
CA ARG A 201 33.13 14.90 4.45
C ARG A 201 31.97 13.99 4.06
N ILE A 202 30.77 14.40 4.43
CA ILE A 202 29.54 13.62 4.18
C ILE A 202 28.58 14.43 3.32
N VAL A 203 27.97 13.78 2.35
CA VAL A 203 26.75 14.23 1.68
C VAL A 203 25.64 13.27 2.05
N ALA A 204 24.56 13.78 2.64
CA ALA A 204 23.36 13.03 2.94
C ALA A 204 22.24 13.48 1.99
N LEU A 205 21.56 12.53 1.36
CA LEU A 205 20.40 12.77 0.50
C LEU A 205 19.21 12.03 1.09
N THR A 206 18.09 12.73 1.25
CA THR A 206 16.77 12.14 1.50
C THR A 206 15.87 12.49 0.34
N ALA A 207 15.09 11.52 -0.12
CA ALA A 207 14.16 11.70 -1.23
C ALA A 207 12.88 10.91 -0.95
N ASP A 208 11.74 11.42 -1.41
CA ASP A 208 10.42 10.77 -1.35
C ASP A 208 9.88 10.62 -2.77
N ILE A 209 9.28 9.47 -3.08
CA ILE A 209 8.66 9.25 -4.39
C ILE A 209 7.22 9.77 -4.34
N SER A 210 7.02 10.93 -4.92
CA SER A 210 5.72 11.60 -4.92
C SER A 210 4.61 10.74 -5.50
N SER A 211 3.51 10.63 -4.75
CA SER A 211 2.29 9.90 -5.17
C SER A 211 2.52 8.43 -5.54
N PHE A 212 3.56 7.79 -5.02
CA PHE A 212 4.03 6.47 -5.42
C PHE A 212 2.91 5.43 -5.58
N TYR A 213 2.08 5.23 -4.56
CA TYR A 213 0.97 4.27 -4.61
C TYR A 213 -0.08 4.64 -5.69
N HIS A 214 -0.30 5.91 -5.92
CA HIS A 214 -1.29 6.38 -6.89
C HIS A 214 -0.81 6.30 -8.35
N GLU A 215 0.51 6.27 -8.56
CA GLU A 215 1.11 6.22 -9.90
C GLU A 215 1.50 4.79 -10.32
N LEU A 216 1.70 3.88 -9.37
CA LEU A 216 2.24 2.56 -9.64
C LEU A 216 1.24 1.65 -10.37
N ASN A 217 1.62 1.15 -11.56
CA ASN A 217 0.87 0.12 -12.26
C ASN A 217 1.37 -1.28 -11.86
N PRO A 218 0.53 -2.15 -11.26
CA PRO A 218 0.96 -3.47 -10.80
C PRO A 218 1.24 -4.49 -11.92
N GLY A 219 1.04 -4.13 -13.18
CA GLY A 219 1.19 -5.04 -14.33
C GLY A 219 2.57 -5.69 -14.46
N PHE A 220 3.64 -5.01 -14.00
CA PHE A 220 5.00 -5.55 -14.00
C PHE A 220 5.13 -6.88 -13.22
N MET A 221 4.26 -7.14 -12.26
CA MET A 221 4.21 -8.39 -11.49
C MET A 221 3.76 -9.60 -12.33
N LEU A 222 3.27 -9.38 -13.55
CA LEU A 222 2.91 -10.41 -14.53
C LEU A 222 3.94 -10.53 -15.66
N ASP A 223 4.90 -9.61 -15.73
CA ASP A 223 5.93 -9.61 -16.77
C ASP A 223 6.98 -10.71 -16.47
N PRO A 224 7.15 -11.71 -17.36
CA PRO A 224 8.18 -12.72 -17.19
C PRO A 224 9.60 -12.12 -17.10
N THR A 225 9.86 -11.01 -17.78
CA THR A 225 11.15 -10.31 -17.73
C THR A 225 11.46 -9.85 -16.33
N PHE A 226 10.46 -9.31 -15.63
CA PHE A 226 10.63 -8.91 -14.24
C PHE A 226 10.66 -10.12 -13.29
N VAL A 227 9.67 -11.01 -13.38
CA VAL A 227 9.51 -12.11 -12.40
C VAL A 227 10.65 -13.11 -12.51
N LYS A 228 10.96 -13.58 -13.72
CA LYS A 228 12.05 -14.56 -13.95
C LYS A 228 13.40 -13.88 -14.18
N GLY A 229 13.45 -12.85 -15.03
CA GLY A 229 14.70 -12.20 -15.40
C GLY A 229 15.31 -11.39 -14.26
N VAL A 230 14.54 -10.48 -13.65
CA VAL A 230 15.04 -9.59 -12.59
C VAL A 230 15.07 -10.28 -11.23
N LEU A 231 13.97 -10.96 -10.86
CA LEU A 231 13.82 -11.53 -9.51
C LEU A 231 14.28 -12.99 -9.42
N ASN A 232 14.51 -13.67 -10.55
CA ASN A 232 14.84 -15.10 -10.61
C ASN A 232 13.83 -15.97 -9.84
N LEU A 233 12.53 -15.69 -10.04
CA LEU A 233 11.45 -16.41 -9.39
C LEU A 233 10.76 -17.36 -10.37
N ASP A 234 10.78 -18.66 -10.03
CA ASP A 234 9.98 -19.68 -10.71
C ASP A 234 8.73 -19.98 -9.89
N LEU A 235 7.60 -19.50 -10.37
CA LEU A 235 6.30 -19.75 -9.76
C LEU A 235 5.71 -21.08 -10.25
N THR A 236 5.11 -21.83 -9.34
CA THR A 236 4.31 -23.00 -9.72
C THR A 236 3.02 -22.57 -10.45
N LYS A 237 2.39 -23.47 -11.20
CA LYS A 237 1.12 -23.16 -11.91
C LYS A 237 0.03 -22.57 -11.01
N GLU A 238 -0.10 -23.08 -9.77
CA GLU A 238 -1.07 -22.51 -8.82
C GLU A 238 -0.66 -21.12 -8.32
N GLN A 239 0.64 -20.85 -8.16
CA GLN A 239 1.15 -19.52 -7.80
C GLN A 239 0.99 -18.54 -8.96
N GLU A 240 1.26 -18.94 -10.18
CA GLU A 240 1.02 -18.11 -11.38
C GLU A 240 -0.47 -17.75 -11.51
N LYS A 241 -1.38 -18.73 -11.32
CA LYS A 241 -2.82 -18.48 -11.32
C LYS A 241 -3.22 -17.48 -10.25
N LEU A 242 -2.75 -17.67 -9.01
CA LEU A 242 -3.04 -16.77 -7.90
C LEU A 242 -2.47 -15.36 -8.14
N ASN A 243 -1.25 -15.26 -8.66
CA ASN A 243 -0.62 -13.99 -9.01
C ASN A 243 -1.43 -13.25 -10.08
N ARG A 244 -1.81 -13.94 -11.14
CA ARG A 244 -2.62 -13.37 -12.22
C ARG A 244 -3.98 -12.89 -11.74
N LEU A 245 -4.69 -13.68 -10.94
CA LEU A 245 -5.99 -13.30 -10.38
C LEU A 245 -5.87 -12.04 -9.51
N PHE A 246 -4.88 -12.01 -8.64
CA PHE A 246 -4.67 -10.88 -7.73
C PHE A 246 -4.29 -9.60 -8.48
N ILE A 247 -3.31 -9.67 -9.39
CA ILE A 247 -2.87 -8.48 -10.14
C ILE A 247 -3.97 -7.95 -11.07
N ARG A 248 -4.73 -8.82 -11.75
CA ARG A 248 -5.89 -8.41 -12.54
C ARG A 248 -6.98 -7.75 -11.69
N ALA A 249 -7.20 -8.24 -10.46
CA ALA A 249 -8.14 -7.61 -9.53
C ALA A 249 -7.66 -6.20 -9.11
N LEU A 250 -6.36 -6.01 -8.83
CA LEU A 250 -5.77 -4.70 -8.56
C LEU A 250 -5.98 -3.74 -9.73
N GLN A 251 -5.65 -4.16 -10.95
CA GLN A 251 -5.84 -3.36 -12.16
C GLN A 251 -7.31 -3.00 -12.38
N ALA A 252 -8.22 -3.96 -12.21
CA ALA A 252 -9.64 -3.72 -12.35
C ALA A 252 -10.19 -2.76 -11.29
N TRP A 253 -9.66 -2.77 -10.07
CA TRP A 253 -9.99 -1.78 -9.05
C TRP A 253 -9.48 -0.41 -9.47
N SER A 254 -8.21 -0.27 -9.83
CA SER A 254 -7.59 1.01 -10.19
C SER A 254 -8.25 1.68 -11.39
N HIS A 255 -8.63 0.92 -12.42
CA HIS A 255 -9.36 1.45 -13.59
C HIS A 255 -10.72 2.08 -13.25
N ARG A 256 -11.33 1.73 -12.09
CA ARG A 256 -12.59 2.32 -11.65
C ARG A 256 -12.40 3.56 -10.78
N THR A 257 -11.19 3.85 -10.34
CA THR A 257 -10.88 5.07 -9.59
C THR A 257 -10.84 6.28 -10.52
N PRO A 258 -10.97 7.51 -10.00
CA PRO A 258 -10.78 8.71 -10.81
C PRO A 258 -9.38 8.79 -11.45
N LEU A 259 -8.37 8.21 -10.81
CA LEU A 259 -6.97 8.22 -11.27
C LEU A 259 -6.72 7.24 -12.42
N LYS A 260 -7.57 6.21 -12.60
CA LYS A 260 -7.42 5.13 -13.62
C LYS A 260 -6.11 4.33 -13.50
N LYS A 261 -5.36 4.50 -12.43
CA LYS A 261 -4.08 3.88 -12.14
C LYS A 261 -3.86 3.78 -10.63
N GLY A 262 -2.75 3.23 -10.22
CA GLY A 262 -2.35 3.15 -8.81
C GLY A 262 -2.75 1.85 -8.10
N LEU A 263 -2.33 1.75 -6.87
CA LEU A 263 -2.62 0.65 -5.96
C LEU A 263 -3.70 1.04 -4.94
N PRO A 264 -4.53 0.10 -4.49
CA PRO A 264 -5.48 0.34 -3.40
C PRO A 264 -4.75 0.65 -2.09
N VAL A 265 -4.82 1.91 -1.65
CA VAL A 265 -4.34 2.30 -0.32
C VAL A 265 -5.29 1.74 0.73
N GLY A 266 -4.76 1.01 1.71
CA GLY A 266 -5.53 0.28 2.70
C GLY A 266 -5.68 -1.23 2.43
N LEU A 267 -5.23 -1.72 1.26
CA LEU A 267 -5.10 -3.16 1.00
C LEU A 267 -3.68 -3.62 1.33
N PRO A 268 -3.47 -4.50 2.33
CA PRO A 268 -2.11 -4.85 2.81
C PRO A 268 -1.17 -5.36 1.72
N ALA A 269 -1.67 -6.16 0.77
CA ALA A 269 -0.84 -6.70 -0.31
C ALA A 269 -0.29 -5.62 -1.26
N SER A 270 -0.92 -4.43 -1.34
CA SER A 270 -0.39 -3.30 -2.11
C SER A 270 1.01 -2.90 -1.66
N ALA A 271 1.30 -3.01 -0.36
CA ALA A 271 2.62 -2.71 0.18
C ALA A 271 3.71 -3.67 -0.30
N VAL A 272 3.38 -4.95 -0.50
CA VAL A 272 4.33 -5.93 -1.06
C VAL A 272 4.60 -5.64 -2.53
N VAL A 273 3.54 -5.29 -3.30
CA VAL A 273 3.68 -4.91 -4.71
C VAL A 273 4.53 -3.63 -4.84
N ALA A 274 4.26 -2.63 -4.01
CA ALA A 274 5.01 -1.38 -3.98
C ALA A 274 6.50 -1.61 -3.67
N ASN A 275 6.81 -2.42 -2.65
CA ASN A 275 8.18 -2.79 -2.33
C ASN A 275 8.88 -3.53 -3.48
N ALA A 276 8.19 -4.46 -4.14
CA ALA A 276 8.77 -5.22 -5.26
C ALA A 276 9.14 -4.32 -6.45
N ALA A 277 8.38 -3.26 -6.71
CA ALA A 277 8.66 -2.31 -7.79
C ALA A 277 10.01 -1.59 -7.63
N LEU A 278 10.51 -1.46 -6.43
CA LEU A 278 11.74 -0.71 -6.12
C LEU A 278 12.99 -1.60 -6.02
N VAL A 279 12.88 -2.91 -6.28
CA VAL A 279 14.02 -3.84 -6.19
C VAL A 279 15.17 -3.45 -7.13
N GLU A 280 14.87 -3.05 -8.36
CA GLU A 280 15.90 -2.64 -9.32
C GLU A 280 16.54 -1.30 -8.93
N LEU A 281 15.76 -0.37 -8.41
CA LEU A 281 16.27 0.89 -7.87
C LEU A 281 17.22 0.64 -6.70
N ASP A 282 16.80 -0.19 -5.73
CA ASP A 282 17.64 -0.56 -4.58
C ASP A 282 18.97 -1.16 -5.06
N ARG A 283 18.92 -2.12 -6.01
CA ARG A 283 20.11 -2.75 -6.58
C ARG A 283 21.02 -1.78 -7.35
N CYS A 284 20.41 -0.83 -8.08
CA CYS A 284 21.13 0.19 -8.81
C CYS A 284 21.90 1.10 -7.84
N ILE A 285 21.25 1.60 -6.80
CA ILE A 285 21.89 2.46 -5.79
C ILE A 285 23.01 1.71 -5.07
N GLU A 286 22.76 0.48 -4.60
CA GLU A 286 23.75 -0.32 -3.90
C GLU A 286 24.99 -0.63 -4.76
N ARG A 287 24.82 -0.85 -6.08
CA ARG A 287 25.93 -1.25 -6.98
C ARG A 287 26.65 -0.06 -7.63
N GLN A 288 25.91 0.96 -8.07
CA GLN A 288 26.47 2.05 -8.86
C GLN A 288 26.92 3.23 -8.00
N VAL A 289 26.14 3.57 -6.98
CA VAL A 289 26.48 4.66 -6.05
C VAL A 289 27.37 4.14 -4.92
N ALA A 290 27.15 2.89 -4.48
CA ALA A 290 27.87 2.23 -3.39
C ALA A 290 28.03 3.13 -2.14
N PRO A 291 26.92 3.69 -1.60
CA PRO A 291 27.00 4.65 -0.51
C PRO A 291 27.47 3.98 0.79
N ILE A 292 28.01 4.76 1.73
CA ILE A 292 28.36 4.28 3.08
C ILE A 292 27.15 3.74 3.85
N TYR A 293 25.97 4.27 3.55
CA TYR A 293 24.68 3.78 4.00
C TYR A 293 23.62 4.08 2.95
N TYR A 294 22.78 3.11 2.68
CA TYR A 294 21.54 3.26 1.95
C TYR A 294 20.42 2.54 2.73
N GLY A 295 19.31 3.21 2.91
CA GLY A 295 18.15 2.65 3.56
C GLY A 295 16.89 3.24 2.97
N ARG A 296 15.88 2.40 2.72
CA ARG A 296 14.58 2.78 2.20
C ARG A 296 13.48 2.36 3.17
N TYR A 297 12.59 3.30 3.48
CA TYR A 297 11.39 3.01 4.28
C TYR A 297 10.14 3.25 3.43
N VAL A 298 9.64 2.19 2.76
CA VAL A 298 8.57 2.20 1.75
C VAL A 298 9.03 2.95 0.49
N ASP A 299 8.68 4.20 0.33
CA ASP A 299 8.97 5.12 -0.78
C ASP A 299 9.93 6.27 -0.39
N ASP A 300 10.34 6.31 0.89
CA ASP A 300 11.36 7.24 1.41
C ASP A 300 12.79 6.67 1.35
#